data_8915aac9858c5a5bdb269ea9915aba6f
#
_entry.id   8915aac9858c5a5bdb269ea9915aba6f
#
_cell.length_a   1.000
_cell.length_b   1.000
_cell.length_c   1.000
_cell.angle_alpha   90.00
_cell.angle_beta   90.00
_cell.angle_gamma   90.00
#
_symmetry.space_group_name_H-M   'P 1'
#
loop_
_entity.id
_entity.type
_entity.pdbx_description
1 polymer ?
#
loop_
_entity_poly.entity_id
_entity_poly.type
_entity_poly.pdbx_seq_one_letter_code
_entity_poly.pdbx_strand_id
1 'polypeptide(L)'
;MKNLSIYCMSTNQKNLKFIKDLNYIPVGLKNNDFSSEWLRDNTGQNISKKNKYYGEYTFYFWYWKNLLKFKKQNEWVGFCSYREFWQNIDNKNKNDLLKDLVIQKVPEEWSNYEAIIGEPIQINKIKFSKVFKYGKLALLLNPKAISASGRNIKWQFDMFHGVGNLDKAINLLPVEDKEEFRKFTRENVKYPRGNVFITNSSKIINDYFSYIFDWLEKCEKIFGFNLNGYGQMRMYAFLAE
;
A
#
# COMPACT_ATOMS: atom_id res chain seq x y z
N MET A 1 10.71 14.40 -23.15
CA MET A 1 10.92 13.57 -21.95
C MET A 1 9.56 13.09 -21.45
N LYS A 2 9.44 11.82 -21.04
CA LYS A 2 8.23 11.33 -20.40
C LYS A 2 8.12 11.96 -19.00
N ASN A 3 6.96 12.55 -18.69
CA ASN A 3 6.75 13.16 -17.38
C ASN A 3 6.55 12.08 -16.30
N LEU A 4 7.15 12.27 -15.14
CA LEU A 4 6.98 11.42 -13.96
C LEU A 4 6.46 12.27 -12.79
N SER A 5 5.32 11.89 -12.24
CA SER A 5 4.70 12.52 -11.07
C SER A 5 4.64 11.50 -9.93
N ILE A 6 5.44 11.67 -8.89
CA ILE A 6 5.42 10.78 -7.71
C ILE A 6 4.73 11.50 -6.55
N TYR A 7 3.63 10.92 -6.07
CA TYR A 7 2.87 11.39 -4.92
C TYR A 7 3.43 10.74 -3.65
N CYS A 8 3.98 11.56 -2.76
CA CYS A 8 4.59 11.10 -1.51
C CYS A 8 3.71 11.45 -0.31
N MET A 9 3.14 10.44 0.30
CA MET A 9 2.18 10.59 1.38
C MET A 9 2.84 10.77 2.74
N SER A 10 2.33 11.71 3.54
CA SER A 10 2.76 11.96 4.91
C SER A 10 1.59 12.34 5.82
N THR A 11 1.73 12.02 7.09
CA THR A 11 0.85 12.52 8.17
C THR A 11 1.48 13.64 8.99
N ASN A 12 2.68 14.12 8.59
CA ASN A 12 3.43 15.13 9.32
C ASN A 12 3.87 16.26 8.39
N GLN A 13 3.42 17.47 8.68
CA GLN A 13 3.75 18.69 7.92
C GLN A 13 5.26 18.98 7.85
N LYS A 14 6.04 18.58 8.84
CA LYS A 14 7.49 18.80 8.87
C LYS A 14 8.23 18.14 7.70
N ASN A 15 7.60 17.17 7.02
CA ASN A 15 8.19 16.47 5.87
C ASN A 15 8.08 17.25 4.54
N LEU A 16 7.44 18.44 4.52
CA LEU A 16 7.21 19.19 3.28
C LEU A 16 8.51 19.48 2.51
N LYS A 17 9.44 20.14 3.18
CA LYS A 17 10.74 20.50 2.55
C LYS A 17 11.45 19.26 2.02
N PHE A 18 11.55 18.22 2.86
CA PHE A 18 12.20 16.98 2.49
C PHE A 18 11.58 16.33 1.24
N ILE A 19 10.25 16.24 1.16
CA ILE A 19 9.55 15.66 0.00
C ILE A 19 9.77 16.51 -1.25
N LYS A 20 9.73 17.84 -1.13
CA LYS A 20 9.98 18.75 -2.26
C LYS A 20 11.42 18.69 -2.76
N ASP A 21 12.41 18.54 -1.85
CA ASP A 21 13.81 18.40 -2.20
C ASP A 21 14.08 17.11 -3.02
N LEU A 22 13.18 16.12 -2.94
CA LEU A 22 13.18 14.90 -3.77
C LEU A 22 12.47 15.09 -5.13
N ASN A 23 11.92 16.26 -5.44
CA ASN A 23 11.05 16.51 -6.59
C ASN A 23 9.76 15.68 -6.57
N TYR A 24 9.26 15.31 -5.40
CA TYR A 24 8.01 14.57 -5.23
C TYR A 24 6.87 15.52 -4.85
N ILE A 25 5.64 15.11 -5.17
CA ILE A 25 4.43 15.87 -4.85
C ILE A 25 4.01 15.53 -3.40
N PRO A 26 4.02 16.51 -2.47
CA PRO A 26 3.67 16.24 -1.08
C PRO A 26 2.16 16.05 -0.93
N VAL A 27 1.78 14.93 -0.29
CA VAL A 27 0.39 14.59 0.00
C VAL A 27 0.18 14.49 1.51
N GLY A 28 -0.68 15.36 2.03
CA GLY A 28 -1.05 15.38 3.44
C GLY A 28 -2.28 14.52 3.71
N LEU A 29 -2.11 13.49 4.56
CA LEU A 29 -3.18 12.59 4.97
C LEU A 29 -3.79 12.98 6.31
N LYS A 30 -5.02 12.55 6.57
CA LYS A 30 -5.82 12.87 7.75
C LYS A 30 -6.24 14.36 7.80
N ASN A 31 -6.94 14.70 8.86
CA ASN A 31 -7.38 16.09 9.15
C ASN A 31 -6.33 16.90 9.92
N ASN A 32 -5.04 16.64 9.68
CA ASN A 32 -3.98 17.44 10.29
C ASN A 32 -3.85 18.79 9.60
N ASP A 33 -3.35 19.79 10.31
CA ASP A 33 -3.07 21.11 9.74
C ASP A 33 -1.87 21.02 8.81
N PHE A 34 -2.14 21.11 7.52
CA PHE A 34 -1.16 21.16 6.46
C PHE A 34 -1.26 22.51 5.73
N SER A 35 -0.14 23.10 5.37
CA SER A 35 -0.11 24.32 4.57
C SER A 35 -0.73 24.10 3.17
N SER A 36 -1.03 25.17 2.47
CA SER A 36 -1.59 25.16 1.11
C SER A 36 -0.69 24.48 0.06
N GLU A 37 0.59 24.26 0.41
CA GLU A 37 1.55 23.58 -0.46
C GLU A 37 1.37 22.04 -0.52
N TRP A 38 0.53 21.51 0.36
CA TRP A 38 0.21 20.09 0.38
C TRP A 38 -1.04 19.78 -0.43
N LEU A 39 -0.95 18.77 -1.28
CA LEU A 39 -2.14 18.12 -1.82
C LEU A 39 -2.87 17.39 -0.70
N ARG A 40 -4.20 17.48 -0.67
CA ARG A 40 -5.00 16.94 0.43
C ARG A 40 -6.02 15.92 -0.06
N ASP A 41 -6.14 14.82 0.67
CA ASP A 41 -7.11 13.75 0.39
C ASP A 41 -8.52 14.00 0.99
N ASN A 42 -8.75 15.16 1.58
CA ASN A 42 -10.01 15.51 2.26
C ASN A 42 -10.90 16.51 1.49
N THR A 43 -10.61 16.72 0.22
CA THR A 43 -11.40 17.58 -0.69
C THR A 43 -12.19 16.75 -1.68
N GLY A 44 -13.20 17.30 -2.35
CA GLY A 44 -13.99 16.58 -3.34
C GLY A 44 -14.54 15.26 -2.83
N GLN A 45 -14.63 14.27 -3.73
CA GLN A 45 -15.09 12.92 -3.35
C GLN A 45 -13.96 12.19 -2.60
N ASN A 46 -14.17 11.88 -1.32
CA ASN A 46 -13.13 11.35 -0.45
C ASN A 46 -13.64 10.40 0.63
N ILE A 47 -12.71 9.64 1.19
CA ILE A 47 -12.89 8.77 2.36
C ILE A 47 -11.86 9.09 3.46
N SER A 48 -11.36 10.33 3.53
CA SER A 48 -10.26 10.75 4.42
C SER A 48 -10.54 10.46 5.91
N LYS A 49 -11.82 10.53 6.34
CA LYS A 49 -12.24 10.18 7.71
C LYS A 49 -11.95 8.71 8.07
N LYS A 50 -11.82 7.83 7.06
CA LYS A 50 -11.50 6.41 7.24
C LYS A 50 -10.00 6.13 7.30
N ASN A 51 -9.12 7.14 7.27
CA ASN A 51 -7.67 6.97 7.20
C ASN A 51 -7.09 6.08 8.32
N LYS A 52 -7.68 6.09 9.52
CA LYS A 52 -7.28 5.19 10.62
C LYS A 52 -7.30 3.71 10.20
N TYR A 53 -8.19 3.33 9.30
CA TYR A 53 -8.43 1.95 8.86
C TYR A 53 -7.85 1.65 7.48
N TYR A 54 -7.87 2.66 6.58
CA TYR A 54 -7.46 2.55 5.19
C TYR A 54 -6.00 3.00 4.93
N GLY A 55 -5.38 3.71 5.89
CA GLY A 55 -4.03 4.24 5.69
C GLY A 55 -3.92 5.10 4.44
N GLU A 56 -2.92 4.82 3.63
CA GLU A 56 -2.61 5.51 2.38
C GLU A 56 -3.70 5.36 1.31
N TYR A 57 -4.54 4.33 1.41
CA TYR A 57 -5.63 4.09 0.45
C TYR A 57 -6.71 5.18 0.47
N THR A 58 -6.77 6.04 1.49
CA THR A 58 -7.65 7.22 1.43
C THR A 58 -7.22 8.19 0.34
N PHE A 59 -5.90 8.36 0.13
CA PHE A 59 -5.40 9.17 -0.97
C PHE A 59 -5.62 8.50 -2.32
N TYR A 60 -5.44 7.18 -2.44
CA TYR A 60 -5.69 6.46 -3.68
C TYR A 60 -7.14 6.56 -4.14
N PHE A 61 -8.09 6.45 -3.20
CA PHE A 61 -9.49 6.71 -3.49
C PHE A 61 -9.70 8.15 -3.99
N TRP A 62 -9.11 9.11 -3.29
CA TRP A 62 -9.22 10.52 -3.66
C TRP A 62 -8.61 10.81 -5.02
N TYR A 63 -7.41 10.27 -5.30
CA TYR A 63 -6.73 10.37 -6.60
C TYR A 63 -7.60 9.80 -7.72
N TRP A 64 -8.12 8.59 -7.53
CA TRP A 64 -9.00 7.92 -8.49
C TRP A 64 -10.22 8.75 -8.83
N LYS A 65 -10.92 9.27 -7.82
CA LYS A 65 -12.18 10.00 -8.00
C LYS A 65 -11.99 11.44 -8.50
N ASN A 66 -10.88 12.09 -8.18
CA ASN A 66 -10.72 13.52 -8.45
C ASN A 66 -9.62 13.84 -9.46
N LEU A 67 -8.51 13.10 -9.52
CA LEU A 67 -7.35 13.43 -10.36
C LEU A 67 -7.16 12.52 -11.57
N LEU A 68 -7.52 11.26 -11.53
CA LEU A 68 -7.22 10.29 -12.59
C LEU A 68 -7.71 10.75 -13.97
N LYS A 69 -8.87 11.40 -14.04
CA LYS A 69 -9.44 11.93 -15.27
C LYS A 69 -8.60 13.02 -15.94
N PHE A 70 -7.72 13.68 -15.22
CA PHE A 70 -6.82 14.71 -15.73
C PHE A 70 -5.43 14.19 -16.06
N LYS A 71 -5.14 12.90 -15.80
CA LYS A 71 -3.87 12.27 -16.12
C LYS A 71 -3.64 12.30 -17.63
N LYS A 72 -2.50 12.86 -18.03
CA LYS A 72 -2.13 12.94 -19.45
C LYS A 72 -1.73 11.58 -20.00
N GLN A 73 -1.92 11.38 -21.28
CA GLN A 73 -1.42 10.21 -21.98
C GLN A 73 0.12 10.17 -21.87
N ASN A 74 0.68 8.97 -21.58
CA ASN A 74 2.12 8.75 -21.39
C ASN A 74 2.75 9.47 -20.17
N GLU A 75 1.97 10.08 -19.30
CA GLU A 75 2.45 10.51 -18.00
C GLU A 75 2.60 9.29 -17.06
N TRP A 76 3.75 9.19 -16.42
CA TRP A 76 3.99 8.20 -15.39
C TRP A 76 3.58 8.76 -14.04
N VAL A 77 2.77 8.00 -13.32
CA VAL A 77 2.27 8.34 -11.99
C VAL A 77 2.74 7.29 -11.01
N GLY A 78 3.38 7.72 -9.94
CA GLY A 78 3.87 6.86 -8.88
C GLY A 78 3.35 7.27 -7.51
N PHE A 79 3.36 6.31 -6.59
CA PHE A 79 2.92 6.48 -5.22
C PHE A 79 4.00 5.95 -4.26
N CYS A 80 4.23 6.69 -3.17
CA CYS A 80 5.13 6.26 -2.09
C CYS A 80 4.75 6.95 -0.78
N SER A 81 5.33 6.51 0.32
CA SER A 81 5.25 7.21 1.61
C SER A 81 6.56 7.92 1.94
N TYR A 82 6.51 8.88 2.87
CA TYR A 82 7.71 9.61 3.32
C TYR A 82 8.78 8.75 4.00
N ARG A 83 8.54 7.45 4.15
CA ARG A 83 9.46 6.47 4.72
C ARG A 83 9.99 5.47 3.71
N GLU A 84 9.45 5.48 2.50
CA GLU A 84 9.73 4.49 1.46
C GLU A 84 9.75 5.20 0.11
N PHE A 85 10.89 5.22 -0.55
CA PHE A 85 11.10 5.96 -1.78
C PHE A 85 11.48 5.03 -2.91
N TRP A 86 11.18 5.44 -4.11
CA TRP A 86 11.62 4.76 -5.32
C TRP A 86 13.11 5.00 -5.56
N GLN A 87 13.88 3.93 -5.62
CA GLN A 87 15.31 3.96 -5.85
C GLN A 87 15.66 3.04 -7.02
N ASN A 88 16.60 3.47 -7.87
CA ASN A 88 17.19 2.56 -8.84
C ASN A 88 18.15 1.59 -8.13
N ILE A 89 18.00 0.29 -8.40
CA ILE A 89 18.80 -0.77 -7.76
C ILE A 89 20.29 -0.62 -8.08
N ASP A 90 20.61 -0.11 -9.27
CA ASP A 90 21.99 0.02 -9.76
C ASP A 90 22.76 1.19 -9.10
N ASN A 91 22.06 2.14 -8.47
CA ASN A 91 22.66 3.31 -7.83
C ASN A 91 22.83 3.11 -6.30
N LYS A 92 23.63 2.13 -5.89
CA LYS A 92 23.88 1.83 -4.46
C LYS A 92 25.23 2.32 -3.94
N ASN A 93 25.63 3.54 -4.24
CA ASN A 93 26.76 4.13 -3.51
C ASN A 93 26.27 4.64 -2.15
N LYS A 94 26.77 4.06 -1.05
CA LYS A 94 26.38 4.37 0.33
C LYS A 94 26.66 5.82 0.75
N ASN A 95 27.41 6.57 -0.03
CA ASN A 95 27.82 7.96 0.25
C ASN A 95 26.99 9.00 -0.50
N ASP A 96 26.05 8.58 -1.37
CA ASP A 96 25.25 9.53 -2.13
C ASP A 96 24.11 10.10 -1.25
N LEU A 97 23.76 11.35 -1.53
CA LEU A 97 22.60 11.96 -0.88
C LEU A 97 21.32 11.28 -1.36
N LEU A 98 20.34 11.13 -0.48
CA LEU A 98 19.07 10.46 -0.83
C LEU A 98 18.42 11.02 -2.10
N LYS A 99 18.51 12.34 -2.33
CA LYS A 99 18.01 12.99 -3.54
C LYS A 99 18.64 12.48 -4.84
N ASP A 100 19.89 11.99 -4.77
CA ASP A 100 20.63 11.49 -5.93
C ASP A 100 20.35 9.99 -6.17
N LEU A 101 19.80 9.31 -5.15
CA LEU A 101 19.45 7.89 -5.17
C LEU A 101 18.02 7.64 -5.64
N VAL A 102 17.11 8.60 -5.41
CA VAL A 102 15.69 8.41 -5.75
C VAL A 102 15.40 8.67 -7.22
N ILE A 103 14.42 7.93 -7.74
CA ILE A 103 13.96 8.09 -9.12
C ILE A 103 13.20 9.41 -9.26
N GLN A 104 13.70 10.30 -10.12
CA GLN A 104 13.10 11.61 -10.42
C GLN A 104 12.68 11.74 -11.90
N LYS A 105 13.10 10.80 -12.75
CA LYS A 105 12.80 10.75 -14.18
C LYS A 105 12.44 9.33 -14.56
N VAL A 106 11.68 9.18 -15.63
CA VAL A 106 11.37 7.86 -16.19
C VAL A 106 12.65 7.24 -16.75
N PRO A 107 13.12 6.12 -16.21
CA PRO A 107 14.26 5.40 -16.78
C PRO A 107 13.95 4.86 -18.18
N GLU A 108 14.96 4.76 -19.02
CA GLU A 108 14.78 4.29 -20.43
C GLU A 108 14.33 2.81 -20.48
N GLU A 109 14.80 2.01 -19.55
CA GLU A 109 14.44 0.60 -19.40
C GLU A 109 12.95 0.36 -19.14
N TRP A 110 12.21 1.41 -18.72
CA TRP A 110 10.75 1.31 -18.52
C TRP A 110 9.94 1.42 -19.81
N SER A 111 10.59 1.63 -20.97
CA SER A 111 9.92 1.86 -22.25
C SER A 111 8.95 0.74 -22.67
N ASN A 112 9.22 -0.49 -22.24
CA ASN A 112 8.45 -1.70 -22.58
C ASN A 112 7.48 -2.13 -21.48
N TYR A 113 7.33 -1.34 -20.41
CA TYR A 113 6.45 -1.65 -19.29
C TYR A 113 5.32 -0.64 -19.18
N GLU A 114 4.17 -1.07 -18.70
CA GLU A 114 3.06 -0.19 -18.35
C GLU A 114 3.00 0.10 -16.86
N ALA A 115 3.56 -0.79 -16.03
CA ALA A 115 3.61 -0.63 -14.59
C ALA A 115 4.92 -1.16 -14.00
N ILE A 116 5.38 -0.52 -12.93
CA ILE A 116 6.54 -0.90 -12.13
C ILE A 116 6.06 -1.09 -10.70
N ILE A 117 6.39 -2.23 -10.13
CA ILE A 117 6.10 -2.56 -8.73
C ILE A 117 7.39 -2.58 -7.91
N GLY A 118 7.27 -2.30 -6.62
CA GLY A 118 8.40 -2.38 -5.70
C GLY A 118 8.84 -3.82 -5.42
N GLU A 119 10.02 -3.96 -4.79
CA GLU A 119 10.53 -5.26 -4.37
C GLU A 119 9.53 -5.92 -3.38
N PRO A 120 9.20 -7.21 -3.56
CA PRO A 120 8.28 -7.92 -2.69
C PRO A 120 8.75 -7.96 -1.23
N ILE A 121 7.82 -7.77 -0.30
CA ILE A 121 8.08 -7.88 1.14
C ILE A 121 8.17 -9.36 1.52
N GLN A 122 9.18 -9.70 2.31
CA GLN A 122 9.31 -11.00 2.94
C GLN A 122 8.70 -11.01 4.35
N ILE A 123 7.68 -11.81 4.56
CA ILE A 123 6.97 -11.89 5.84
C ILE A 123 7.59 -12.83 6.86
N ASN A 124 8.39 -13.79 6.42
CA ASN A 124 9.04 -14.76 7.29
C ASN A 124 10.13 -14.15 8.20
N LYS A 125 10.59 -12.92 7.90
CA LYS A 125 11.58 -12.17 8.69
C LYS A 125 10.99 -11.41 9.89
N ILE A 126 9.71 -11.60 10.25
CA ILE A 126 9.10 -10.95 11.40
C ILE A 126 9.82 -11.35 12.69
N LYS A 127 10.21 -10.33 13.49
CA LYS A 127 10.88 -10.53 14.77
C LYS A 127 10.03 -11.39 15.71
N PHE A 128 10.64 -12.38 16.35
CA PHE A 128 9.97 -13.34 17.23
C PHE A 128 9.21 -12.67 18.40
N SER A 129 9.73 -11.57 18.93
CA SER A 129 9.03 -10.77 19.93
C SER A 129 7.66 -10.25 19.49
N LYS A 130 7.51 -9.88 18.21
CA LYS A 130 6.22 -9.48 17.64
C LYS A 130 5.27 -10.66 17.51
N VAL A 131 5.79 -11.81 17.15
CA VAL A 131 5.01 -13.06 17.04
C VAL A 131 4.39 -13.41 18.38
N PHE A 132 5.16 -13.39 19.48
CA PHE A 132 4.63 -13.63 20.82
C PHE A 132 3.65 -12.57 21.30
N LYS A 133 3.91 -11.31 20.96
CA LYS A 133 3.04 -10.20 21.41
C LYS A 133 1.67 -10.22 20.74
N TYR A 134 1.62 -10.48 19.43
CA TYR A 134 0.41 -10.32 18.62
C TYR A 134 -0.16 -11.64 18.10
N GLY A 135 0.64 -12.69 18.02
CA GLY A 135 0.33 -13.91 17.30
C GLY A 135 0.00 -15.14 18.16
N LYS A 136 -0.29 -14.99 19.46
CA LYS A 136 -0.51 -16.16 20.36
C LYS A 136 -1.55 -17.13 19.82
N LEU A 137 -2.72 -16.62 19.39
CA LEU A 137 -3.78 -17.46 18.85
C LEU A 137 -3.39 -18.04 17.47
N ALA A 138 -2.78 -17.22 16.60
CA ALA A 138 -2.31 -17.69 15.30
C ALA A 138 -1.21 -18.76 15.42
N LEU A 139 -0.36 -18.70 16.47
CA LEU A 139 0.62 -19.74 16.78
C LEU A 139 -0.03 -21.01 17.32
N LEU A 140 -1.04 -20.87 18.17
CA LEU A 140 -1.78 -22.03 18.71
C LEU A 140 -2.41 -22.84 17.57
N LEU A 141 -2.97 -22.16 16.59
CA LEU A 141 -3.62 -22.78 15.42
C LEU A 141 -2.64 -23.22 14.33
N ASN A 142 -1.46 -22.64 14.28
CA ASN A 142 -0.37 -23.04 13.38
C ASN A 142 0.98 -23.05 14.11
N PRO A 143 1.28 -24.09 14.90
CA PRO A 143 2.53 -24.19 15.66
C PRO A 143 3.78 -24.17 14.78
N LYS A 144 3.70 -24.60 13.51
CA LYS A 144 4.82 -24.57 12.55
C LYS A 144 5.31 -23.13 12.29
N ALA A 145 4.47 -22.12 12.51
CA ALA A 145 4.84 -20.71 12.33
C ALA A 145 5.78 -20.17 13.44
N ILE A 146 6.13 -20.97 14.44
CA ILE A 146 7.27 -20.70 15.34
C ILE A 146 8.53 -20.56 14.47
N SER A 147 8.74 -21.47 13.51
CA SER A 147 9.81 -21.34 12.53
C SER A 147 9.43 -20.38 11.39
N ALA A 148 10.43 -19.78 10.76
CA ALA A 148 10.21 -18.87 9.62
C ALA A 148 9.57 -19.60 8.42
N SER A 149 9.86 -20.92 8.26
CA SER A 149 9.32 -21.72 7.16
C SER A 149 7.82 -22.04 7.30
N GLY A 150 7.26 -21.96 8.47
CA GLY A 150 5.83 -22.18 8.68
C GLY A 150 4.97 -20.91 8.53
N ARG A 151 5.58 -19.77 8.22
CA ARG A 151 4.89 -18.48 8.09
C ARG A 151 4.54 -18.21 6.63
N ASN A 152 3.30 -17.81 6.37
CA ASN A 152 2.79 -17.39 5.08
C ASN A 152 1.97 -16.10 5.23
N ILE A 153 1.47 -15.56 4.12
CA ILE A 153 0.70 -14.31 4.09
C ILE A 153 -0.54 -14.42 4.98
N LYS A 154 -1.29 -15.52 4.84
CA LYS A 154 -2.47 -15.76 5.68
C LYS A 154 -2.12 -15.73 7.16
N TRP A 155 -1.07 -16.42 7.57
CA TRP A 155 -0.66 -16.46 8.98
C TRP A 155 -0.28 -15.06 9.50
N GLN A 156 0.43 -14.26 8.68
CA GLN A 156 0.75 -12.88 9.05
C GLN A 156 -0.50 -12.04 9.23
N PHE A 157 -1.47 -12.16 8.33
CA PHE A 157 -2.74 -11.44 8.44
C PHE A 157 -3.49 -11.87 9.70
N ASP A 158 -3.64 -13.16 9.94
CA ASP A 158 -4.30 -13.71 11.12
C ASP A 158 -3.67 -13.20 12.43
N MET A 159 -2.33 -13.08 12.45
CA MET A 159 -1.59 -12.59 13.61
C MET A 159 -1.96 -11.14 13.96
N PHE A 160 -2.11 -10.27 12.95
CA PHE A 160 -2.34 -8.84 13.16
C PHE A 160 -3.83 -8.46 13.16
N HIS A 161 -4.65 -9.14 12.38
CA HIS A 161 -6.02 -8.72 12.07
C HIS A 161 -7.08 -9.73 12.51
N GLY A 162 -6.69 -10.78 13.20
CA GLY A 162 -7.59 -11.80 13.74
C GLY A 162 -7.76 -13.00 12.82
N VAL A 163 -7.71 -14.16 13.48
CA VAL A 163 -7.78 -15.46 12.82
C VAL A 163 -9.11 -15.64 12.07
N GLY A 164 -9.01 -16.06 10.81
CA GLY A 164 -10.16 -16.32 9.94
C GLY A 164 -10.75 -15.07 9.25
N ASN A 165 -10.30 -13.87 9.60
CA ASN A 165 -10.82 -12.65 8.96
C ASN A 165 -10.37 -12.54 7.49
N LEU A 166 -9.18 -13.00 7.14
CA LEU A 166 -8.76 -13.07 5.75
C LEU A 166 -9.64 -14.02 4.93
N ASP A 167 -9.95 -15.20 5.45
CA ASP A 167 -10.83 -16.16 4.76
C ASP A 167 -12.25 -15.58 4.56
N LYS A 168 -12.78 -14.82 5.54
CA LYS A 168 -14.06 -14.11 5.39
C LYS A 168 -13.98 -13.04 4.31
N ALA A 169 -12.90 -12.26 4.25
CA ALA A 169 -12.69 -11.26 3.22
C ALA A 169 -12.56 -11.90 1.83
N ILE A 170 -11.80 -12.99 1.69
CA ILE A 170 -11.67 -13.75 0.44
C ILE A 170 -13.03 -14.24 -0.07
N ASN A 171 -13.93 -14.65 0.83
CA ASN A 171 -15.28 -15.08 0.43
C ASN A 171 -16.13 -13.96 -0.19
N LEU A 172 -15.72 -12.70 -0.08
CA LEU A 172 -16.40 -11.55 -0.69
C LEU A 172 -15.84 -11.16 -2.06
N LEU A 173 -14.74 -11.79 -2.49
CA LEU A 173 -14.20 -11.63 -3.84
C LEU A 173 -15.14 -12.22 -4.89
N PRO A 174 -14.99 -11.87 -6.19
CA PRO A 174 -15.57 -12.60 -7.30
C PRO A 174 -15.25 -14.10 -7.23
N VAL A 175 -16.16 -14.95 -7.72
CA VAL A 175 -16.01 -16.42 -7.56
C VAL A 175 -14.73 -16.92 -8.22
N GLU A 176 -14.39 -16.35 -9.38
CA GLU A 176 -13.21 -16.69 -10.18
C GLU A 176 -11.89 -16.42 -9.46
N ASP A 177 -11.83 -15.41 -8.57
CA ASP A 177 -10.59 -14.98 -7.92
C ASP A 177 -10.36 -15.68 -6.55
N LYS A 178 -11.43 -16.23 -5.94
CA LYS A 178 -11.39 -16.73 -4.55
C LYS A 178 -10.34 -17.80 -4.33
N GLU A 179 -10.32 -18.82 -5.16
CA GLU A 179 -9.45 -19.99 -4.94
C GLU A 179 -8.00 -19.67 -5.26
N GLU A 180 -7.74 -18.88 -6.31
CA GLU A 180 -6.40 -18.44 -6.65
C GLU A 180 -5.82 -17.56 -5.54
N PHE A 181 -6.58 -16.57 -5.05
CA PHE A 181 -6.12 -15.70 -3.97
C PHE A 181 -5.97 -16.46 -2.64
N ARG A 182 -6.85 -17.41 -2.34
CA ARG A 182 -6.74 -18.28 -1.17
C ARG A 182 -5.45 -19.11 -1.23
N LYS A 183 -5.14 -19.70 -2.37
CA LYS A 183 -3.91 -20.45 -2.62
C LYS A 183 -2.70 -19.54 -2.48
N PHE A 184 -2.71 -18.38 -3.14
CA PHE A 184 -1.65 -17.39 -3.06
C PHE A 184 -1.30 -17.03 -1.61
N THR A 185 -2.29 -16.69 -0.79
CA THR A 185 -2.05 -16.27 0.60
C THR A 185 -1.56 -17.38 1.51
N ARG A 186 -1.84 -18.64 1.19
CA ARG A 186 -1.43 -19.81 1.98
C ARG A 186 -0.07 -20.38 1.57
N GLU A 187 0.33 -20.22 0.32
CA GLU A 187 1.56 -20.82 -0.22
C GLU A 187 2.73 -19.82 -0.25
N ASN A 188 2.45 -18.52 -0.30
CA ASN A 188 3.50 -17.53 -0.46
C ASN A 188 3.96 -16.90 0.86
N VAL A 189 5.26 -16.58 0.88
CA VAL A 189 5.95 -15.87 1.98
C VAL A 189 6.40 -14.47 1.56
N LYS A 190 6.04 -14.06 0.35
CA LYS A 190 6.35 -12.76 -0.24
C LYS A 190 5.12 -12.22 -0.96
N TYR A 191 4.92 -10.91 -0.91
CA TYR A 191 3.93 -10.22 -1.73
C TYR A 191 4.44 -8.84 -2.14
N PRO A 192 4.09 -8.35 -3.35
CA PRO A 192 4.35 -6.97 -3.72
C PRO A 192 3.48 -6.05 -2.86
N ARG A 193 3.99 -4.89 -2.50
CA ARG A 193 3.17 -3.87 -1.84
C ARG A 193 2.22 -3.25 -2.85
N GLY A 194 0.92 -3.49 -2.69
CA GLY A 194 -0.10 -2.89 -3.56
C GLY A 194 -0.22 -1.38 -3.44
N ASN A 195 0.35 -0.80 -2.37
CA ASN A 195 0.35 0.65 -2.14
C ASN A 195 1.60 1.36 -2.68
N VAL A 196 2.51 0.67 -3.34
CA VAL A 196 3.74 1.26 -3.92
C VAL A 196 3.90 0.75 -5.34
N PHE A 197 3.44 1.54 -6.32
CA PHE A 197 3.58 1.23 -7.73
C PHE A 197 3.72 2.52 -8.56
N ILE A 198 4.27 2.39 -9.75
CA ILE A 198 4.34 3.47 -10.75
C ILE A 198 3.75 2.94 -12.05
N THR A 199 2.89 3.70 -12.73
CA THR A 199 2.31 3.29 -14.01
C THR A 199 2.07 4.48 -14.95
N ASN A 200 2.14 4.22 -16.25
CA ASN A 200 1.72 5.20 -17.27
C ASN A 200 0.27 4.95 -17.74
N SER A 201 -0.34 3.85 -17.32
CA SER A 201 -1.67 3.43 -17.76
C SER A 201 -2.77 3.90 -16.82
N SER A 202 -3.64 4.80 -17.29
CA SER A 202 -4.87 5.18 -16.56
C SER A 202 -5.83 4.00 -16.41
N LYS A 203 -5.78 3.05 -17.36
CA LYS A 203 -6.60 1.83 -17.30
C LYS A 203 -6.19 0.96 -16.12
N ILE A 204 -4.89 0.71 -15.94
CA ILE A 204 -4.38 -0.07 -14.80
C ILE A 204 -4.79 0.57 -13.48
N ILE A 205 -4.65 1.89 -13.33
CA ILE A 205 -5.08 2.60 -12.11
C ILE A 205 -6.59 2.42 -11.88
N ASN A 206 -7.39 2.63 -12.92
CA ASN A 206 -8.84 2.53 -12.80
C ASN A 206 -9.30 1.11 -12.46
N ASP A 207 -8.78 0.12 -13.15
CA ASP A 207 -9.17 -1.29 -12.95
C ASP A 207 -8.77 -1.76 -11.56
N TYR A 208 -7.54 -1.45 -11.12
CA TYR A 208 -7.07 -1.79 -9.78
C TYR A 208 -7.91 -1.11 -8.69
N PHE A 209 -8.13 0.20 -8.79
CA PHE A 209 -8.85 0.90 -7.73
C PHE A 209 -10.35 0.58 -7.73
N SER A 210 -10.97 0.39 -8.88
CA SER A 210 -12.37 -0.03 -8.92
C SER A 210 -12.56 -1.41 -8.28
N TYR A 211 -11.68 -2.36 -8.59
CA TYR A 211 -11.72 -3.70 -8.03
C TYR A 211 -11.50 -3.70 -6.51
N ILE A 212 -10.42 -3.05 -6.06
CA ILE A 212 -10.05 -3.08 -4.65
C ILE A 212 -11.06 -2.35 -3.77
N PHE A 213 -11.55 -1.17 -4.19
CA PHE A 213 -12.50 -0.41 -3.38
C PHE A 213 -13.89 -1.04 -3.35
N ASP A 214 -14.33 -1.71 -4.42
CA ASP A 214 -15.57 -2.51 -4.39
C ASP A 214 -15.46 -3.67 -3.38
N TRP A 215 -14.34 -4.38 -3.38
CA TRP A 215 -14.11 -5.44 -2.40
C TRP A 215 -14.02 -4.92 -0.97
N LEU A 216 -13.28 -3.82 -0.74
CA LEU A 216 -13.16 -3.23 0.59
C LEU A 216 -14.49 -2.71 1.13
N GLU A 217 -15.37 -2.18 0.28
CA GLU A 217 -16.72 -1.78 0.69
C GLU A 217 -17.57 -2.99 1.16
N LYS A 218 -17.43 -4.13 0.49
CA LYS A 218 -18.05 -5.38 0.95
C LYS A 218 -17.48 -5.83 2.29
N CYS A 219 -16.17 -5.72 2.48
CA CYS A 219 -15.49 -6.01 3.74
C CYS A 219 -15.97 -5.10 4.88
N GLU A 220 -16.19 -3.80 4.63
CA GLU A 220 -16.73 -2.87 5.63
C GLU A 220 -18.08 -3.32 6.18
N LYS A 221 -18.96 -3.85 5.32
CA LYS A 221 -20.30 -4.33 5.72
C LYS A 221 -20.22 -5.53 6.69
N ILE A 222 -19.13 -6.31 6.62
CA ILE A 222 -18.93 -7.48 7.49
C ILE A 222 -18.15 -7.12 8.76
N PHE A 223 -17.07 -6.33 8.64
CA PHE A 223 -16.14 -6.08 9.74
C PHE A 223 -16.43 -4.76 10.48
N GLY A 224 -17.05 -3.77 9.82
CA GLY A 224 -17.28 -2.45 10.38
C GLY A 224 -15.97 -1.71 10.75
N PHE A 225 -16.08 -0.75 11.68
CA PHE A 225 -14.98 0.10 12.11
C PHE A 225 -14.67 0.01 13.61
N ASN A 226 -15.35 -0.87 14.35
CA ASN A 226 -15.15 -1.09 15.79
C ASN A 226 -13.99 -2.05 16.06
N LEU A 227 -12.91 -1.91 15.29
CA LEU A 227 -11.74 -2.78 15.36
C LEU A 227 -10.87 -2.34 16.54
N ASN A 228 -10.73 -3.22 17.53
CA ASN A 228 -9.92 -3.00 18.71
C ASN A 228 -8.51 -3.56 18.54
N GLY A 229 -7.52 -2.85 19.08
CA GLY A 229 -6.12 -3.28 19.06
C GLY A 229 -5.31 -2.71 17.90
N TYR A 230 -3.98 -2.79 18.03
CA TYR A 230 -3.04 -2.18 17.09
C TYR A 230 -3.13 -2.81 15.69
N GLY A 231 -3.24 -4.11 15.62
CA GLY A 231 -3.27 -4.83 14.35
C GLY A 231 -4.58 -4.64 13.57
N GLN A 232 -5.68 -4.39 14.27
CA GLN A 232 -6.98 -4.22 13.65
C GLN A 232 -7.18 -2.82 13.05
N MET A 233 -6.42 -1.83 13.54
CA MET A 233 -6.40 -0.49 13.00
C MET A 233 -5.89 -0.48 11.59
N ARG A 234 -6.01 -0.56 10.62
CA ARG A 234 -5.43 -0.62 9.25
C ARG A 234 -5.78 -1.92 8.51
N MET A 235 -6.77 -2.64 9.02
CA MET A 235 -7.13 -3.91 8.41
C MET A 235 -7.47 -3.77 6.92
N TYR A 236 -8.18 -2.71 6.53
CA TYR A 236 -8.53 -2.48 5.13
C TYR A 236 -7.31 -2.11 4.26
N ALA A 237 -6.32 -1.39 4.84
CA ALA A 237 -5.05 -1.17 4.15
C ALA A 237 -4.32 -2.49 3.88
N PHE A 238 -4.24 -3.37 4.89
CA PHE A 238 -3.58 -4.67 4.74
C PHE A 238 -4.35 -5.65 3.84
N LEU A 239 -5.67 -5.54 3.74
CA LEU A 239 -6.43 -6.30 2.76
C LEU A 239 -6.12 -5.83 1.34
N ALA A 240 -5.94 -4.54 1.15
CA ALA A 240 -5.66 -3.94 -0.15
C ALA A 240 -4.19 -4.12 -0.61
N GLU A 241 -3.25 -4.28 0.31
CA GLU A 241 -1.84 -4.63 0.05
C GLU A 241 -1.68 -6.06 -0.45
#